data_2f370f4a320c534f0d9eff16e78c5a19
#
_entry.id   2f370f4a320c534f0d9eff16e78c5a19
#
_cell.length_a   1.000
_cell.length_b   1.000
_cell.length_c   1.000
_cell.angle_alpha   90.00
_cell.angle_beta   90.00
_cell.angle_gamma   90.00
#
_symmetry.space_group_name_H-M   'P 1'
#
loop_
_entity.id
_entity.type
_entity.pdbx_description
1 polymer ?
#
loop_
_entity_poly.entity_id
_entity_poly.type
_entity_poly.pdbx_seq_one_letter_code
_entity_poly.pdbx_strand_id
1 'polypeptide(L)'
;ARISSHLVFMGSYPLELGAATPLFFALRERERILDLLEGVTGGRFHPNFNRIGGVKPNAGAGPMQKKTPQDLPAGFLDETKLAMERVREAADQLEDLIAGNAIIKARTQGVGVIPAGVAAALGGSGPHLRASGVRFDIRKVEDYLPYHLFDFDVPVGENGDSYDRWWVRLEEIRQSCRIIEQAIARIPPGPLQAKAPKIIKVPAGETYVRAE
;
A
#
# COMPACT_ATOMS: atom_id res chain seq x y z
N ALA A 1 1.43 -3.26 2.52
CA ALA A 1 0.01 -3.25 2.95
C ALA A 1 -0.88 -2.48 1.97
N ARG A 2 -0.57 -1.21 1.61
CA ARG A 2 -1.42 -0.36 0.74
C ARG A 2 -1.71 -1.01 -0.62
N ILE A 3 -0.70 -1.53 -1.32
CA ILE A 3 -0.88 -2.22 -2.61
C ILE A 3 -1.88 -3.38 -2.44
N SER A 4 -1.70 -4.23 -1.43
CA SER A 4 -2.59 -5.37 -1.17
C SER A 4 -4.03 -4.93 -0.90
N SER A 5 -4.22 -3.83 -0.15
CA SER A 5 -5.55 -3.25 0.11
C SER A 5 -6.20 -2.68 -1.15
N HIS A 6 -5.43 -1.92 -1.93
CA HIS A 6 -5.95 -1.35 -3.17
C HIS A 6 -6.27 -2.39 -4.23
N LEU A 7 -5.49 -3.47 -4.33
CA LEU A 7 -5.80 -4.59 -5.24
C LEU A 7 -7.13 -5.26 -4.88
N VAL A 8 -7.48 -5.40 -3.60
CA VAL A 8 -8.82 -5.89 -3.23
C VAL A 8 -9.90 -4.95 -3.75
N PHE A 9 -9.73 -3.64 -3.57
CA PHE A 9 -10.69 -2.67 -4.09
C PHE A 9 -10.77 -2.72 -5.63
N MET A 10 -9.61 -2.80 -6.31
CA MET A 10 -9.55 -2.89 -7.78
C MET A 10 -10.31 -4.10 -8.34
N GLY A 11 -10.37 -5.18 -7.59
CA GLY A 11 -11.12 -6.38 -7.97
C GLY A 11 -12.59 -6.33 -7.58
N SER A 12 -12.90 -5.97 -6.33
CA SER A 12 -14.27 -6.01 -5.80
C SER A 12 -15.17 -4.92 -6.38
N TYR A 13 -14.65 -3.72 -6.57
CA TYR A 13 -15.44 -2.61 -7.08
C TYR A 13 -16.01 -2.86 -8.50
N PRO A 14 -15.23 -3.31 -9.50
CA PRO A 14 -15.78 -3.67 -10.78
C PRO A 14 -16.72 -4.87 -10.73
N LEU A 15 -16.50 -5.82 -9.81
CA LEU A 15 -17.38 -6.97 -9.60
C LEU A 15 -18.80 -6.53 -9.24
N GLU A 16 -18.94 -5.57 -8.30
CA GLU A 16 -20.24 -4.98 -7.93
C GLU A 16 -20.92 -4.25 -9.11
N LEU A 17 -20.15 -3.82 -10.09
CA LEU A 17 -20.64 -3.20 -11.33
C LEU A 17 -20.92 -4.21 -12.44
N GLY A 18 -20.76 -5.52 -12.18
CA GLY A 18 -21.03 -6.60 -13.13
C GLY A 18 -19.82 -7.03 -13.95
N ALA A 19 -18.59 -6.59 -13.63
CA ALA A 19 -17.36 -6.96 -14.32
C ALA A 19 -16.49 -7.86 -13.43
N ALA A 20 -16.56 -9.18 -13.61
CA ALA A 20 -15.84 -10.15 -12.77
C ALA A 20 -14.35 -10.30 -13.11
N THR A 21 -13.96 -10.08 -14.37
CA THR A 21 -12.59 -10.31 -14.84
C THR A 21 -11.53 -9.54 -14.04
N PRO A 22 -11.69 -8.24 -13.69
CA PRO A 22 -10.71 -7.49 -12.90
C PRO A 22 -10.40 -8.11 -11.54
N LEU A 23 -11.36 -8.82 -10.91
CA LEU A 23 -11.16 -9.50 -9.65
C LEU A 23 -10.04 -10.54 -9.72
N PHE A 24 -10.02 -11.36 -10.75
CA PHE A 24 -9.02 -12.41 -10.91
C PHE A 24 -7.62 -11.84 -11.13
N PHE A 25 -7.48 -10.77 -11.92
CA PHE A 25 -6.20 -10.09 -12.13
C PHE A 25 -5.69 -9.47 -10.83
N ALA A 26 -6.55 -8.76 -10.12
CA ALA A 26 -6.18 -8.09 -8.87
C ALA A 26 -5.80 -9.09 -7.77
N LEU A 27 -6.56 -10.16 -7.58
CA LEU A 27 -6.28 -11.17 -6.56
C LEU A 27 -5.02 -11.98 -6.88
N ARG A 28 -4.74 -12.28 -8.14
CA ARG A 28 -3.51 -12.95 -8.55
C ARG A 28 -2.26 -12.21 -8.08
N GLU A 29 -2.21 -10.90 -8.29
CA GLU A 29 -1.04 -10.11 -7.86
C GLU A 29 -1.05 -9.84 -6.36
N ARG A 30 -2.24 -9.76 -5.77
CA ARG A 30 -2.36 -9.67 -4.31
C ARG A 30 -1.75 -10.89 -3.61
N GLU A 31 -1.98 -12.10 -4.12
CA GLU A 31 -1.38 -13.33 -3.57
C GLU A 31 0.15 -13.24 -3.55
N ARG A 32 0.78 -12.75 -4.60
CA ARG A 32 2.25 -12.52 -4.63
C ARG A 32 2.72 -11.57 -3.51
N ILE A 33 1.97 -10.51 -3.26
CA ILE A 33 2.27 -9.58 -2.16
C ILE A 33 2.11 -10.28 -0.80
N LEU A 34 1.10 -11.13 -0.64
CA LEU A 34 0.89 -11.89 0.58
C LEU A 34 2.00 -12.92 0.81
N ASP A 35 2.50 -13.58 -0.24
CA ASP A 35 3.64 -14.49 -0.16
C ASP A 35 4.91 -13.77 0.32
N LEU A 36 5.18 -12.57 -0.20
CA LEU A 36 6.29 -11.74 0.28
C LEU A 36 6.13 -11.36 1.76
N LEU A 37 4.92 -10.95 2.17
CA LEU A 37 4.63 -10.60 3.57
C LEU A 37 4.80 -11.83 4.48
N GLU A 38 4.29 -12.99 4.07
CA GLU A 38 4.45 -14.24 4.80
C GLU A 38 5.93 -14.62 4.94
N GLY A 39 6.71 -14.47 3.87
CA GLY A 39 8.14 -14.76 3.86
C GLY A 39 8.94 -14.00 4.91
N VAL A 40 8.57 -12.76 5.23
CA VAL A 40 9.27 -11.93 6.22
C VAL A 40 8.60 -11.86 7.59
N THR A 41 7.30 -12.14 7.68
CA THR A 41 6.53 -11.96 8.92
C THR A 41 5.99 -13.26 9.49
N GLY A 42 5.87 -14.31 8.67
CA GLY A 42 5.21 -15.57 9.00
C GLY A 42 3.68 -15.48 8.98
N GLY A 43 3.09 -14.38 8.53
CA GLY A 43 1.66 -14.18 8.48
C GLY A 43 1.20 -13.52 7.19
N ARG A 44 0.13 -14.06 6.58
CA ARG A 44 -0.43 -13.54 5.32
C ARG A 44 -1.34 -12.34 5.52
N PHE A 45 -2.26 -12.39 6.47
CA PHE A 45 -3.30 -11.37 6.69
C PHE A 45 -2.98 -10.38 7.79
N HIS A 46 -2.33 -10.84 8.85
CA HIS A 46 -2.00 -10.04 10.02
C HIS A 46 -0.49 -10.07 10.26
N PRO A 47 0.28 -9.42 9.39
CA PRO A 47 1.73 -9.38 9.52
C PRO A 47 2.11 -8.56 10.76
N ASN A 48 2.14 -9.19 11.91
CA ASN A 48 2.58 -8.57 13.16
C ASN A 48 4.11 -8.35 13.10
N PHE A 49 4.53 -7.39 12.27
CA PHE A 49 5.92 -7.17 11.88
C PHE A 49 6.63 -6.15 12.77
N ASN A 50 5.94 -5.06 13.12
CA ASN A 50 6.53 -4.00 13.93
C ASN A 50 6.80 -4.46 15.37
N ARG A 51 7.95 -4.09 15.91
CA ARG A 51 8.39 -4.39 17.29
C ARG A 51 9.03 -3.15 17.88
N ILE A 52 9.05 -3.07 19.21
CA ILE A 52 9.84 -2.05 19.89
C ILE A 52 11.31 -2.32 19.56
N GLY A 53 11.97 -1.28 19.02
CA GLY A 53 13.35 -1.37 18.55
C GLY A 53 13.51 -1.74 17.09
N GLY A 54 12.42 -1.87 16.31
CA GLY A 54 12.51 -2.16 14.87
C GLY A 54 11.40 -3.05 14.34
N VAL A 55 11.76 -4.12 13.63
CA VAL A 55 10.82 -5.09 13.08
C VAL A 55 11.20 -6.50 13.52
N LYS A 56 10.25 -7.44 13.39
CA LYS A 56 10.48 -8.85 13.76
C LYS A 56 11.57 -9.44 12.85
N PRO A 57 12.72 -9.86 13.41
CA PRO A 57 13.75 -10.46 12.60
C PRO A 57 13.29 -11.84 12.11
N ASN A 58 13.38 -12.09 10.81
CA ASN A 58 13.24 -13.41 10.17
C ASN A 58 12.15 -14.36 10.73
N ALA A 59 10.92 -13.87 10.86
CA ALA A 59 9.85 -14.72 11.37
C ALA A 59 9.44 -15.87 10.43
N GLY A 60 9.68 -15.71 9.12
CA GLY A 60 9.38 -16.71 8.10
C GLY A 60 10.55 -17.61 7.73
N ALA A 61 11.77 -17.21 8.08
CA ALA A 61 12.96 -18.00 7.80
C ALA A 61 13.21 -19.00 8.93
N GLY A 62 13.12 -20.28 8.63
CA GLY A 62 13.62 -21.32 9.53
C GLY A 62 15.11 -21.12 9.86
N PRO A 63 15.64 -21.76 10.89
CA PRO A 63 17.01 -21.55 11.39
C PRO A 63 18.12 -21.83 10.36
N MET A 64 17.78 -22.34 9.18
CA MET A 64 18.72 -22.70 8.12
C MET A 64 18.77 -21.70 6.93
N GLN A 65 17.96 -20.64 6.90
CA GLN A 65 18.05 -19.69 5.79
C GLN A 65 19.23 -18.72 5.97
N LYS A 66 20.03 -18.60 4.89
CA LYS A 66 21.12 -17.61 4.84
C LYS A 66 20.53 -16.21 4.93
N LYS A 67 21.02 -15.43 5.86
CA LYS A 67 20.68 -14.02 6.00
C LYS A 67 21.46 -13.18 5.01
N THR A 68 20.81 -12.19 4.46
CA THR A 68 21.49 -11.14 3.69
C THR A 68 22.19 -10.12 4.62
N PRO A 69 23.07 -9.24 4.10
CA PRO A 69 23.62 -8.14 4.89
C PRO A 69 22.56 -7.23 5.53
N GLN A 70 21.35 -7.20 5.00
CA GLN A 70 20.20 -6.45 5.50
C GLN A 70 19.34 -7.28 6.50
N ASP A 71 19.79 -8.42 6.97
CA ASP A 71 19.06 -9.35 7.85
C ASP A 71 17.70 -9.83 7.29
N LEU A 72 17.55 -9.81 5.96
CA LEU A 72 16.38 -10.29 5.22
C LEU A 72 16.59 -11.71 4.69
N PRO A 73 15.53 -12.46 4.35
CA PRO A 73 15.67 -13.74 3.65
C PRO A 73 16.44 -13.59 2.34
N ALA A 74 17.23 -14.61 1.97
CA ALA A 74 17.94 -14.61 0.70
C ALA A 74 16.95 -14.55 -0.48
N GLY A 75 17.21 -13.70 -1.47
CA GLY A 75 16.34 -13.50 -2.64
C GLY A 75 15.15 -12.56 -2.41
N PHE A 76 14.84 -12.17 -1.17
CA PHE A 76 13.66 -11.36 -0.86
C PHE A 76 13.60 -10.03 -1.62
N LEU A 77 14.73 -9.35 -1.77
CA LEU A 77 14.77 -8.06 -2.48
C LEU A 77 14.51 -8.24 -3.99
N ASP A 78 15.07 -9.30 -4.60
CA ASP A 78 14.86 -9.61 -6.01
C ASP A 78 13.43 -10.05 -6.29
N GLU A 79 12.86 -10.90 -5.42
CA GLU A 79 11.46 -11.30 -5.48
C GLU A 79 10.51 -10.11 -5.31
N THR A 80 10.84 -9.19 -4.39
CA THR A 80 10.07 -7.97 -4.20
C THR A 80 10.11 -7.09 -5.45
N LYS A 81 11.27 -6.94 -6.08
CA LYS A 81 11.42 -6.18 -7.33
C LYS A 81 10.57 -6.77 -8.45
N LEU A 82 10.65 -8.09 -8.65
CA LEU A 82 9.83 -8.79 -9.64
C LEU A 82 8.33 -8.64 -9.34
N ALA A 83 7.93 -8.70 -8.08
CA ALA A 83 6.55 -8.48 -7.70
C ALA A 83 6.07 -7.06 -8.02
N MET A 84 6.91 -6.02 -7.86
CA MET A 84 6.55 -4.64 -8.23
C MET A 84 6.37 -4.47 -9.74
N GLU A 85 7.20 -5.12 -10.54
CA GLU A 85 7.04 -5.15 -12.01
C GLU A 85 5.69 -5.77 -12.38
N ARG A 86 5.36 -6.93 -11.81
CA ARG A 86 4.07 -7.61 -12.03
C ARG A 86 2.86 -6.80 -11.59
N VAL A 87 2.96 -6.13 -10.45
CA VAL A 87 1.88 -5.26 -9.95
C VAL A 87 1.65 -4.07 -10.89
N ARG A 88 2.70 -3.50 -11.48
CA ARG A 88 2.55 -2.43 -12.49
C ARG A 88 1.87 -2.93 -13.75
N GLU A 89 2.33 -4.07 -14.29
CA GLU A 89 1.68 -4.71 -15.45
C GLU A 89 0.19 -4.96 -15.18
N ALA A 90 -0.15 -5.44 -13.98
CA ALA A 90 -1.54 -5.66 -13.60
C ALA A 90 -2.32 -4.34 -13.43
N ALA A 91 -1.69 -3.29 -12.92
CA ALA A 91 -2.32 -1.97 -12.86
C ALA A 91 -2.68 -1.44 -14.24
N ASP A 92 -1.79 -1.59 -15.23
CA ASP A 92 -2.06 -1.21 -16.61
C ASP A 92 -3.18 -2.07 -17.24
N GLN A 93 -3.17 -3.38 -17.01
CA GLN A 93 -4.25 -4.28 -17.43
C GLN A 93 -5.61 -3.92 -16.80
N LEU A 94 -5.61 -3.56 -15.52
CA LEU A 94 -6.83 -3.14 -14.81
C LEU A 94 -7.34 -1.80 -15.35
N GLU A 95 -6.43 -0.89 -15.68
CA GLU A 95 -6.81 0.38 -16.31
C GLU A 95 -7.47 0.15 -17.67
N ASP A 96 -6.88 -0.65 -18.54
CA ASP A 96 -7.43 -0.98 -19.86
C ASP A 96 -8.82 -1.62 -19.76
N LEU A 97 -9.00 -2.54 -18.81
CA LEU A 97 -10.28 -3.22 -18.59
C LEU A 97 -11.39 -2.30 -18.08
N ILE A 98 -11.03 -1.28 -17.29
CA ILE A 98 -11.99 -0.41 -16.60
C ILE A 98 -12.16 0.92 -17.33
N ALA A 99 -11.05 1.60 -17.64
CA ALA A 99 -11.09 2.92 -18.27
C ALA A 99 -11.65 2.89 -19.71
N GLY A 100 -11.51 1.75 -20.41
CA GLY A 100 -12.13 1.52 -21.72
C GLY A 100 -13.60 1.14 -21.68
N ASN A 101 -14.13 0.79 -20.50
CA ASN A 101 -15.48 0.21 -20.38
C ASN A 101 -16.56 1.28 -20.23
N ALA A 102 -17.37 1.48 -21.27
CA ALA A 102 -18.44 2.49 -21.29
C ALA A 102 -19.50 2.24 -20.20
N ILE A 103 -19.81 0.98 -19.87
CA ILE A 103 -20.80 0.64 -18.83
C ILE A 103 -20.29 1.04 -17.45
N ILE A 104 -19.02 0.77 -17.16
CA ILE A 104 -18.41 1.15 -15.89
C ILE A 104 -18.36 2.68 -15.78
N LYS A 105 -17.94 3.38 -16.83
CA LYS A 105 -17.95 4.85 -16.84
C LYS A 105 -19.33 5.40 -16.56
N ALA A 106 -20.35 4.93 -17.26
CA ALA A 106 -21.74 5.39 -17.08
C ALA A 106 -22.28 5.12 -15.66
N ARG A 107 -21.76 4.10 -14.96
CA ARG A 107 -22.19 3.76 -13.59
C ARG A 107 -21.38 4.45 -12.51
N THR A 108 -20.28 5.12 -12.84
CA THR A 108 -19.32 5.65 -11.85
C THR A 108 -19.04 7.14 -12.01
N GLN A 109 -19.02 7.66 -13.24
CA GLN A 109 -18.82 9.07 -13.50
C GLN A 109 -20.07 9.89 -13.10
N GLY A 110 -19.86 10.92 -12.29
CA GLY A 110 -20.93 11.74 -11.73
C GLY A 110 -21.79 11.03 -10.67
N VAL A 111 -21.45 9.80 -10.27
CA VAL A 111 -22.18 9.01 -9.27
C VAL A 111 -21.49 9.08 -7.92
N GLY A 112 -22.25 9.33 -6.86
CA GLY A 112 -21.74 9.40 -5.49
C GLY A 112 -20.73 10.53 -5.30
N VAL A 113 -20.98 11.67 -5.91
CA VAL A 113 -20.11 12.86 -5.81
C VAL A 113 -20.06 13.36 -4.37
N ILE A 114 -18.85 13.52 -3.85
CA ILE A 114 -18.57 14.09 -2.52
C ILE A 114 -17.70 15.33 -2.72
N PRO A 115 -18.24 16.55 -2.56
CA PRO A 115 -17.46 17.77 -2.68
C PRO A 115 -16.34 17.86 -1.63
N ALA A 116 -15.23 18.50 -1.99
CA ALA A 116 -14.04 18.62 -1.13
C ALA A 116 -14.37 19.15 0.28
N GLY A 117 -15.18 20.18 0.38
CA GLY A 117 -15.60 20.75 1.66
C GLY A 117 -16.41 19.79 2.53
N VAL A 118 -17.27 18.98 1.92
CA VAL A 118 -18.06 17.95 2.63
C VAL A 118 -17.15 16.81 3.08
N ALA A 119 -16.25 16.34 2.20
CA ALA A 119 -15.29 15.29 2.54
C ALA A 119 -14.42 15.69 3.74
N ALA A 120 -13.91 16.92 3.74
CA ALA A 120 -13.10 17.45 4.84
C ALA A 120 -13.91 17.63 6.14
N ALA A 121 -15.12 18.17 6.08
CA ALA A 121 -15.98 18.40 7.24
C ALA A 121 -16.42 17.10 7.94
N LEU A 122 -16.59 16.02 7.16
CA LEU A 122 -16.91 14.69 7.69
C LEU A 122 -15.68 13.88 8.16
N GLY A 123 -14.50 14.51 8.18
CA GLY A 123 -13.25 13.82 8.58
C GLY A 123 -12.78 12.80 7.57
N GLY A 124 -13.11 12.95 6.29
CA GLY A 124 -12.63 12.10 5.22
C GLY A 124 -11.12 12.13 5.14
N SER A 125 -10.51 10.98 4.83
CA SER A 125 -9.06 10.83 4.68
C SER A 125 -8.72 9.89 3.53
N GLY A 126 -7.42 9.78 3.23
CA GLY A 126 -6.90 8.84 2.24
C GLY A 126 -7.48 9.04 0.83
N PRO A 127 -7.67 7.94 0.08
CA PRO A 127 -8.14 8.00 -1.31
C PRO A 127 -9.50 8.69 -1.49
N HIS A 128 -10.38 8.63 -0.48
CA HIS A 128 -11.68 9.31 -0.56
C HIS A 128 -11.52 10.83 -0.58
N LEU A 129 -10.69 11.35 0.31
CA LEU A 129 -10.43 12.80 0.37
C LEU A 129 -9.68 13.26 -0.88
N ARG A 130 -8.69 12.50 -1.33
CA ARG A 130 -7.93 12.81 -2.55
C ARG A 130 -8.79 12.74 -3.81
N ALA A 131 -9.72 11.78 -3.91
CA ALA A 131 -10.69 11.73 -5.01
C ALA A 131 -11.59 12.97 -5.05
N SER A 132 -11.90 13.57 -3.91
CA SER A 132 -12.68 14.83 -3.79
C SER A 132 -11.87 16.09 -4.08
N GLY A 133 -10.64 15.98 -4.61
CA GLY A 133 -9.83 17.14 -5.02
C GLY A 133 -8.90 17.70 -3.94
N VAL A 134 -8.84 17.10 -2.77
CA VAL A 134 -7.98 17.58 -1.67
C VAL A 134 -6.63 16.88 -1.70
N ARG A 135 -5.58 17.64 -1.98
CA ARG A 135 -4.19 17.14 -2.01
C ARG A 135 -3.62 16.98 -0.59
N PHE A 136 -4.13 16.00 0.13
CA PHE A 136 -3.65 15.67 1.46
C PHE A 136 -3.13 14.23 1.53
N ASP A 137 -1.88 14.07 1.92
CA ASP A 137 -1.26 12.79 2.21
C ASP A 137 -0.38 12.94 3.45
N ILE A 138 -0.69 12.20 4.50
CA ILE A 138 -0.01 12.30 5.79
C ILE A 138 1.49 11.98 5.67
N ARG A 139 1.89 11.14 4.71
CA ARG A 139 3.29 10.81 4.43
C ARG A 139 4.12 11.99 3.90
N LYS A 140 3.45 13.07 3.42
CA LYS A 140 4.08 14.32 2.97
C LYS A 140 3.95 15.44 3.99
N VAL A 141 2.97 15.35 4.88
CA VAL A 141 2.66 16.39 5.87
C VAL A 141 3.33 16.12 7.20
N GLU A 142 3.39 14.85 7.59
CA GLU A 142 3.99 14.43 8.85
C GLU A 142 5.30 13.65 8.60
N ASP A 143 6.30 13.95 9.42
CA ASP A 143 7.60 13.28 9.33
C ASP A 143 7.54 11.99 10.16
N TYR A 144 7.00 10.93 9.55
CA TYR A 144 7.03 9.59 10.13
C TYR A 144 7.61 8.58 9.14
N LEU A 145 8.38 7.61 9.61
CA LEU A 145 9.16 6.71 8.78
C LEU A 145 10.04 7.49 7.77
N PRO A 146 10.79 6.87 6.90
CA PRO A 146 11.66 7.55 5.95
C PRO A 146 10.93 8.04 4.68
N TYR A 147 9.62 8.41 4.75
CA TYR A 147 8.88 8.84 3.56
C TYR A 147 9.44 10.13 2.93
N HIS A 148 10.03 11.01 3.72
CA HIS A 148 10.72 12.21 3.23
C HIS A 148 11.92 11.91 2.31
N LEU A 149 12.47 10.68 2.37
CA LEU A 149 13.57 10.25 1.50
C LEU A 149 13.11 9.77 0.13
N PHE A 150 11.81 9.54 -0.06
CA PHE A 150 11.27 8.95 -1.28
C PHE A 150 10.55 9.99 -2.13
N ASP A 151 10.82 9.91 -3.43
CA ASP A 151 10.13 10.70 -4.44
C ASP A 151 8.88 9.94 -4.89
N PHE A 152 7.71 10.55 -4.66
CA PHE A 152 6.41 10.05 -5.11
C PHE A 152 5.40 11.19 -5.21
N ASP A 153 4.42 11.01 -6.07
CA ASP A 153 3.34 11.95 -6.27
C ASP A 153 2.12 11.59 -5.41
N VAL A 154 1.29 12.59 -5.15
CA VAL A 154 -0.01 12.43 -4.49
C VAL A 154 -1.08 12.56 -5.55
N PRO A 155 -1.68 11.45 -6.03
CA PRO A 155 -2.75 11.52 -7.01
C PRO A 155 -4.00 12.17 -6.42
N VAL A 156 -4.65 13.02 -7.19
CA VAL A 156 -5.82 13.80 -6.78
C VAL A 156 -6.86 13.75 -7.89
N GLY A 157 -8.09 13.37 -7.55
CA GLY A 157 -9.24 13.42 -8.45
C GLY A 157 -9.78 14.84 -8.63
N GLU A 158 -10.69 15.01 -9.56
CA GLU A 158 -11.29 16.31 -9.91
C GLU A 158 -12.76 16.38 -9.57
N ASN A 159 -13.50 15.28 -9.72
CA ASN A 159 -14.96 15.25 -9.66
C ASN A 159 -15.50 14.76 -8.31
N GLY A 160 -14.69 14.13 -7.51
CA GLY A 160 -15.11 13.56 -6.23
C GLY A 160 -16.10 12.39 -6.35
N ASP A 161 -16.20 11.78 -7.52
CA ASP A 161 -17.15 10.73 -7.84
C ASP A 161 -16.57 9.32 -7.61
N SER A 162 -17.35 8.31 -7.94
CA SER A 162 -16.95 6.91 -7.79
C SER A 162 -15.81 6.53 -8.73
N TYR A 163 -15.74 7.13 -9.93
CA TYR A 163 -14.66 6.88 -10.88
C TYR A 163 -13.33 7.43 -10.36
N ASP A 164 -13.31 8.64 -9.82
CA ASP A 164 -12.12 9.26 -9.24
C ASP A 164 -11.60 8.46 -8.04
N ARG A 165 -12.49 7.89 -7.21
CA ARG A 165 -12.10 7.01 -6.10
C ARG A 165 -11.42 5.72 -6.59
N TRP A 166 -11.82 5.19 -7.72
CA TRP A 166 -11.15 4.07 -8.37
C TRP A 166 -9.80 4.50 -8.94
N TRP A 167 -9.78 5.58 -9.73
CA TRP A 167 -8.58 6.08 -10.40
C TRP A 167 -7.47 6.47 -9.41
N VAL A 168 -7.78 7.18 -8.36
CA VAL A 168 -6.81 7.56 -7.31
C VAL A 168 -6.12 6.33 -6.72
N ARG A 169 -6.84 5.25 -6.46
CA ARG A 169 -6.25 4.02 -5.92
C ARG A 169 -5.35 3.32 -6.92
N LEU A 170 -5.69 3.34 -8.19
CA LEU A 170 -4.85 2.82 -9.26
C LEU A 170 -3.51 3.55 -9.30
N GLU A 171 -3.54 4.87 -9.29
CA GLU A 171 -2.33 5.69 -9.27
C GLU A 171 -1.53 5.50 -7.96
N GLU A 172 -2.20 5.35 -6.84
CA GLU A 172 -1.53 5.05 -5.57
C GLU A 172 -0.83 3.68 -5.55
N ILE A 173 -1.31 2.71 -6.30
CA ILE A 173 -0.59 1.44 -6.52
C ILE A 173 0.74 1.73 -7.24
N ARG A 174 0.73 2.50 -8.33
CA ARG A 174 1.91 2.89 -9.09
C ARG A 174 2.91 3.65 -8.23
N GLN A 175 2.44 4.64 -7.46
CA GLN A 175 3.30 5.41 -6.54
C GLN A 175 3.87 4.53 -5.41
N SER A 176 3.11 3.56 -4.92
CA SER A 176 3.58 2.62 -3.91
C SER A 176 4.68 1.69 -4.45
N CYS A 177 4.58 1.24 -5.70
CA CYS A 177 5.66 0.50 -6.37
C CYS A 177 6.92 1.37 -6.49
N ARG A 178 6.79 2.64 -6.89
CA ARG A 178 7.90 3.60 -6.98
C ARG A 178 8.61 3.81 -5.64
N ILE A 179 7.86 3.90 -4.54
CA ILE A 179 8.44 4.00 -3.19
C ILE A 179 9.21 2.72 -2.84
N ILE A 180 8.64 1.54 -3.08
CA ILE A 180 9.27 0.26 -2.74
C ILE A 180 10.56 0.06 -3.53
N GLU A 181 10.60 0.40 -4.80
CA GLU A 181 11.81 0.31 -5.64
C GLU A 181 12.93 1.23 -5.11
N GLN A 182 12.59 2.44 -4.72
CA GLN A 182 13.54 3.35 -4.10
C GLN A 182 14.02 2.83 -2.74
N ALA A 183 13.13 2.21 -1.96
CA ALA A 183 13.48 1.59 -0.68
C ALA A 183 14.44 0.41 -0.88
N ILE A 184 14.18 -0.47 -1.85
CA ILE A 184 15.08 -1.58 -2.20
C ILE A 184 16.48 -1.08 -2.57
N ALA A 185 16.56 -0.01 -3.37
CA ALA A 185 17.83 0.56 -3.81
C ALA A 185 18.63 1.23 -2.68
N ARG A 186 17.99 1.63 -1.60
CA ARG A 186 18.59 2.42 -0.50
C ARG A 186 18.65 1.70 0.83
N ILE A 187 18.13 0.45 0.92
CA ILE A 187 18.12 -0.28 2.20
C ILE A 187 19.54 -0.52 2.71
N PRO A 188 19.91 0.00 3.90
CA PRO A 188 21.24 -0.17 4.43
C PRO A 188 21.48 -1.60 4.93
N PRO A 189 22.73 -2.07 4.97
CA PRO A 189 23.07 -3.28 5.68
C PRO A 189 22.92 -3.09 7.19
N GLY A 190 22.61 -4.17 7.89
CA GLY A 190 22.52 -4.15 9.35
C GLY A 190 21.35 -4.96 9.89
N PRO A 191 21.22 -5.05 11.21
CA PRO A 191 20.15 -5.78 11.86
C PRO A 191 18.81 -5.06 11.72
N LEU A 192 17.74 -5.80 11.52
CA LEU A 192 16.37 -5.27 11.46
C LEU A 192 15.82 -4.85 12.83
N GLN A 193 16.49 -5.24 13.91
CA GLN A 193 16.04 -4.95 15.28
C GLN A 193 17.22 -4.55 16.17
N ALA A 194 17.08 -3.43 16.87
CA ALA A 194 17.99 -3.03 17.94
C ALA A 194 17.75 -3.89 19.20
N LYS A 195 18.76 -3.91 20.09
CA LYS A 195 18.59 -4.55 21.42
C LYS A 195 17.57 -3.74 22.23
N ALA A 196 16.45 -4.35 22.55
CA ALA A 196 15.45 -3.77 23.45
C ALA A 196 15.49 -4.50 24.80
N PRO A 197 15.19 -3.82 25.91
CA PRO A 197 15.09 -4.46 27.22
C PRO A 197 13.91 -5.45 27.22
N LYS A 198 14.08 -6.57 27.94
CA LYS A 198 13.01 -7.60 28.07
C LYS A 198 11.76 -7.07 28.77
N ILE A 199 11.92 -6.11 29.66
CA ILE A 199 10.85 -5.44 30.38
C ILE A 199 10.95 -3.96 30.06
N ILE A 200 9.90 -3.41 29.46
CA ILE A 200 9.82 -1.99 29.13
C ILE A 200 8.94 -1.33 30.20
N LYS A 201 9.54 -0.45 30.99
CA LYS A 201 8.82 0.38 31.95
C LYS A 201 8.44 1.69 31.25
N VAL A 202 7.18 1.85 30.93
CA VAL A 202 6.65 3.07 30.32
C VAL A 202 6.24 4.03 31.44
N PRO A 203 6.75 5.29 31.48
CA PRO A 203 6.26 6.29 32.41
C PRO A 203 4.79 6.64 32.13
N ALA A 204 4.10 7.16 33.14
CA ALA A 204 2.77 7.69 32.95
C ALA A 204 2.81 8.88 31.97
N GLY A 205 1.91 8.88 30.99
CA GLY A 205 1.85 9.92 29.96
C GLY A 205 0.94 9.54 28.80
N GLU A 206 0.70 10.47 27.93
CA GLU A 206 -0.03 10.31 26.67
C GLU A 206 0.88 10.63 25.50
N THR A 207 0.72 9.88 24.41
CA THR A 207 1.36 10.21 23.14
C THR A 207 0.38 9.96 22.00
N TYR A 208 0.40 10.80 20.98
CA TYR A 208 -0.46 10.71 19.82
C TYR A 208 0.40 10.69 18.54
N VAL A 209 0.17 9.73 17.68
CA VAL A 209 0.85 9.59 16.39
C VAL A 209 -0.18 9.26 15.32
N ARG A 210 -0.09 9.94 14.18
CA ARG A 210 -0.88 9.60 12.99
C ARG A 210 -0.01 8.84 11.99
N ALA A 211 -0.61 7.86 11.32
CA ALA A 211 0.00 7.11 10.23
C ALA A 211 -1.08 6.68 9.25
N GLU A 212 -0.75 6.56 7.96
CA GLU A 212 -1.65 6.13 6.87
C GLU A 212 -1.12 4.87 6.18
#